data_7437536a6293925d77a312fa014bb300
#
_entry.id   7437536a6293925d77a312fa014bb300
#
_cell.length_a   1.000
_cell.length_b   1.000
_cell.length_c   1.000
_cell.angle_alpha   90.00
_cell.angle_beta   90.00
_cell.angle_gamma   90.00
#
_symmetry.space_group_name_H-M   'P 1'
#
loop_
_entity.id
_entity.type
_entity.pdbx_description
1 polymer ?
#
loop_
_entity_poly.entity_id
_entity_poly.type
_entity_poly.pdbx_seq_one_letter_code
_entity_poly.pdbx_strand_id
1 'polypeptide(L)'
;ALTGEKVSSEQTSSDSEEESEEDEGKASFVIDDRTFYVRRPDDVEGFTVQHMTIQGYDCRVLKSDTLDLYVVRLRSDNGTYRDDFVYNPENDSVIPFVQMQSGNDTVIFIEPDENEVPTRYTYVDLGWGPKYTIPAYKHYNLDGVDEIQDDSNRYLVYGINQDGEKNWYNFDYDKNSLQLFDSVAYQGEQDY
;
A
#
# COMPACT_ATOMS: atom_id res chain seq x y z
N ALA A 1 8.32 -37.40 14.36
CA ALA A 1 8.33 -37.16 14.27
C ALA A 1 8.72 -36.76 14.45
N LEU A 2 9.08 -36.86 14.76
CA LEU A 2 9.18 -36.52 14.82
C LEU A 2 9.84 -36.21 14.83
N THR A 3 10.30 -36.29 14.95
CA THR A 3 10.58 -36.02 14.95
C THR A 3 11.05 -35.63 14.39
N GLY A 4 11.50 -35.63 14.38
CA GLY A 4 11.55 -35.12 14.09
C GLY A 4 11.69 -34.75 13.40
N GLU A 5 11.54 -34.82 13.06
CA GLU A 5 11.22 -34.34 12.35
C GLU A 5 10.71 -33.61 12.30
N LYS A 6 10.76 -33.38 12.93
CA LYS A 6 10.29 -32.42 13.00
C LYS A 6 10.96 -31.46 12.73
N VAL A 7 11.65 -31.51 12.07
CA VAL A 7 12.18 -30.59 11.85
C VAL A 7 12.07 -30.06 10.68
N SER A 8 12.48 -29.93 9.69
CA SER A 8 12.35 -28.98 8.73
C SER A 8 11.22 -29.15 7.83
N SER A 9 10.97 -30.21 7.32
CA SER A 9 9.81 -30.35 6.47
C SER A 9 8.56 -30.32 7.28
N GLU A 10 8.64 -30.64 8.51
CA GLU A 10 7.53 -30.50 9.40
C GLU A 10 7.21 -29.08 9.69
N GLN A 11 8.14 -28.19 9.44
CA GLN A 11 7.91 -26.80 9.66
C GLN A 11 6.72 -26.27 8.87
N THR A 12 6.45 -26.82 7.71
CA THR A 12 5.31 -26.38 6.95
C THR A 12 4.00 -26.63 7.70
N SER A 13 3.85 -27.81 8.27
CA SER A 13 2.66 -28.09 9.04
C SER A 13 2.59 -27.25 10.29
N SER A 14 3.71 -27.11 10.97
CA SER A 14 3.74 -26.29 12.18
C SER A 14 3.39 -24.86 11.87
N ASP A 15 3.92 -24.34 10.77
CA ASP A 15 3.61 -22.98 10.38
C ASP A 15 2.13 -22.80 10.09
N SER A 16 1.50 -23.76 9.46
CA SER A 16 0.08 -23.68 9.19
C SER A 16 -0.73 -23.66 10.48
N GLU A 17 -0.37 -24.50 11.43
CA GLU A 17 -1.06 -24.53 12.69
C GLU A 17 -0.87 -23.25 13.47
N GLU A 18 0.35 -22.73 13.43
CA GLU A 18 0.62 -21.45 14.10
C GLU A 18 -0.18 -20.33 13.47
N GLU A 19 -0.30 -20.33 12.15
CA GLU A 19 -1.08 -19.30 11.49
C GLU A 19 -2.55 -19.39 11.87
N SER A 20 -3.09 -20.59 11.98
CA SER A 20 -4.49 -20.75 12.39
C SER A 20 -4.72 -20.21 13.79
N GLU A 21 -3.81 -20.52 14.70
CA GLU A 21 -3.93 -20.03 16.06
C GLU A 21 -3.74 -18.53 16.11
N GLU A 22 -2.85 -18.01 15.28
CA GLU A 22 -2.59 -16.59 15.29
C GLU A 22 -3.75 -15.78 14.72
N ASP A 23 -4.62 -16.39 13.90
CA ASP A 23 -5.79 -15.68 13.40
C ASP A 23 -6.69 -15.19 14.51
N GLU A 24 -6.71 -15.91 15.62
CA GLU A 24 -7.50 -15.51 16.76
C GLU A 24 -6.72 -14.50 17.58
N GLY A 25 -7.31 -13.33 17.79
CA GLY A 25 -6.68 -12.29 18.59
C GLY A 25 -5.56 -11.55 17.91
N LYS A 26 -5.58 -11.45 16.58
CA LYS A 26 -4.58 -10.69 15.85
C LYS A 26 -5.22 -9.48 15.22
N ALA A 27 -4.38 -8.48 14.92
CA ALA A 27 -4.83 -7.30 14.20
C ALA A 27 -5.35 -7.71 12.82
N SER A 28 -6.41 -7.05 12.40
CA SER A 28 -7.05 -7.41 11.14
C SER A 28 -7.48 -6.18 10.37
N PHE A 29 -7.60 -6.37 9.06
CA PHE A 29 -8.04 -5.33 8.12
C PHE A 29 -8.99 -5.97 7.12
N VAL A 30 -10.03 -5.21 6.74
CA VAL A 30 -10.96 -5.67 5.71
C VAL A 30 -10.58 -5.01 4.40
N ILE A 31 -10.29 -5.82 3.39
CA ILE A 31 -9.89 -5.36 2.07
C ILE A 31 -10.77 -6.10 1.06
N ASP A 32 -11.58 -5.35 0.29
CA ASP A 32 -12.47 -5.92 -0.71
C ASP A 32 -13.33 -7.04 -0.13
N ASP A 33 -13.97 -6.76 1.02
CA ASP A 33 -14.89 -7.67 1.69
C ASP A 33 -14.22 -8.93 2.23
N ARG A 34 -12.90 -8.95 2.32
CA ARG A 34 -12.15 -10.04 2.93
C ARG A 34 -11.43 -9.55 4.15
N THR A 35 -11.35 -10.41 5.17
CA THR A 35 -10.59 -10.10 6.36
C THR A 35 -9.17 -10.63 6.20
N PHE A 36 -8.22 -9.76 6.47
CA PHE A 36 -6.79 -10.09 6.45
C PHE A 36 -6.24 -9.92 7.85
N TYR A 37 -5.29 -10.76 8.20
CA TYR A 37 -4.64 -10.73 9.51
C TYR A 37 -3.16 -10.47 9.35
N VAL A 38 -2.59 -9.76 10.32
CA VAL A 38 -1.17 -9.45 10.32
C VAL A 38 -0.36 -10.72 10.57
N ARG A 39 0.63 -10.93 9.75
CA ARG A 39 1.52 -12.09 9.83
C ARG A 39 2.96 -11.63 9.93
N ARG A 40 3.84 -12.57 10.26
CA ARG A 40 5.27 -12.30 10.27
C ARG A 40 5.71 -11.93 8.86
N PRO A 41 6.42 -10.81 8.70
CA PRO A 41 6.89 -10.40 7.37
C PRO A 41 8.09 -11.23 6.93
N ASP A 42 8.28 -11.32 5.63
CA ASP A 42 9.52 -11.80 5.05
C ASP A 42 10.52 -10.66 5.02
N ASP A 43 11.79 -10.99 4.86
CA ASP A 43 12.82 -9.97 4.75
C ASP A 43 12.64 -9.18 3.46
N VAL A 44 12.75 -7.85 3.57
CA VAL A 44 12.70 -6.95 2.42
C VAL A 44 13.90 -6.04 2.52
N GLU A 45 14.63 -5.91 1.42
CA GLU A 45 15.82 -5.08 1.40
C GLU A 45 15.45 -3.63 1.72
N GLY A 46 16.22 -3.00 2.61
CA GLY A 46 15.98 -1.63 3.03
C GLY A 46 15.03 -1.51 4.19
N PHE A 47 14.56 -2.63 4.74
CA PHE A 47 13.65 -2.65 5.88
C PHE A 47 14.18 -3.58 6.96
N THR A 48 13.81 -3.29 8.20
CA THR A 48 14.20 -4.09 9.36
C THR A 48 12.96 -4.47 10.14
N VAL A 49 12.91 -5.71 10.60
CA VAL A 49 11.78 -6.19 11.41
C VAL A 49 11.81 -5.55 12.78
N GLN A 50 10.65 -5.06 13.21
CA GLN A 50 10.50 -4.56 14.57
C GLN A 50 9.12 -4.89 15.09
N HIS A 51 8.92 -4.73 16.37
CA HIS A 51 7.61 -4.93 17.00
C HIS A 51 6.86 -3.62 17.02
N MET A 52 5.55 -3.72 16.82
CA MET A 52 4.67 -2.55 16.86
C MET A 52 3.32 -3.00 17.35
N THR A 53 2.68 -2.17 18.17
CA THR A 53 1.34 -2.44 18.62
C THR A 53 0.34 -1.96 17.58
N ILE A 54 -0.49 -2.85 17.07
CA ILE A 54 -1.52 -2.53 16.10
C ILE A 54 -2.83 -3.06 16.67
N GLN A 55 -3.80 -2.16 16.86
CA GLN A 55 -5.12 -2.53 17.40
C GLN A 55 -5.02 -3.23 18.75
N GLY A 56 -3.99 -2.87 19.53
CA GLY A 56 -3.78 -3.49 20.83
C GLY A 56 -2.99 -4.78 20.81
N TYR A 57 -2.59 -5.26 19.65
CA TYR A 57 -1.84 -6.50 19.54
C TYR A 57 -0.38 -6.22 19.19
N ASP A 58 0.53 -7.04 19.73
CA ASP A 58 1.95 -6.95 19.43
C ASP A 58 2.20 -7.64 18.11
N CYS A 59 2.59 -6.85 17.11
CA CYS A 59 2.80 -7.35 15.75
C CYS A 59 4.23 -7.14 15.34
N ARG A 60 4.72 -7.99 14.44
CA ARG A 60 6.00 -7.78 13.79
C ARG A 60 5.75 -7.09 12.48
N VAL A 61 6.47 -5.99 12.26
CA VAL A 61 6.32 -5.18 11.06
C VAL A 61 7.70 -4.91 10.50
N LEU A 62 7.74 -4.43 9.27
CA LEU A 62 8.97 -3.95 8.65
C LEU A 62 8.99 -2.45 8.76
N LYS A 63 10.11 -1.90 9.23
CA LYS A 63 10.33 -0.47 9.29
C LYS A 63 11.40 -0.12 8.29
N SER A 64 11.16 0.89 7.46
CA SER A 64 12.19 1.36 6.53
C SER A 64 13.42 1.82 7.31
N ASP A 65 14.61 1.48 6.80
CA ASP A 65 15.85 1.86 7.44
C ASP A 65 16.11 3.35 7.35
N THR A 66 15.48 4.05 6.39
CA THR A 66 15.74 5.46 6.15
C THR A 66 14.49 6.33 6.21
N LEU A 67 13.31 5.75 6.08
CA LEU A 67 12.06 6.51 6.02
C LEU A 67 11.18 6.17 7.20
N ASP A 68 10.28 7.10 7.54
CA ASP A 68 9.25 6.84 8.55
C ASP A 68 8.09 6.12 7.86
N LEU A 69 8.32 4.84 7.58
CA LEU A 69 7.41 4.04 6.76
C LEU A 69 7.40 2.61 7.27
N TYR A 70 6.20 2.05 7.39
CA TYR A 70 6.01 0.70 7.91
C TYR A 70 5.32 -0.17 6.87
N VAL A 71 5.73 -1.43 6.82
CA VAL A 71 5.13 -2.42 5.92
C VAL A 71 4.72 -3.62 6.75
N VAL A 72 3.50 -4.10 6.51
CA VAL A 72 2.98 -5.28 7.20
C VAL A 72 2.69 -6.36 6.18
N ARG A 73 2.89 -7.61 6.58
CA ARG A 73 2.48 -8.76 5.78
C ARG A 73 1.08 -9.14 6.24
N LEU A 74 0.16 -9.20 5.31
CA LEU A 74 -1.23 -9.58 5.59
C LEU A 74 -1.58 -10.86 4.86
N ARG A 75 -2.40 -11.68 5.51
CA ARG A 75 -2.87 -12.93 4.92
C ARG A 75 -4.38 -13.00 5.10
N SER A 76 -5.09 -13.35 4.05
CA SER A 76 -6.55 -13.46 4.14
C SER A 76 -6.95 -14.63 5.03
N ASP A 77 -8.17 -14.55 5.55
CA ASP A 77 -8.66 -15.55 6.51
C ASP A 77 -8.72 -16.94 5.89
N ASN A 78 -8.93 -17.06 4.59
CA ASN A 78 -8.92 -18.37 3.92
C ASN A 78 -7.54 -18.77 3.43
N GLY A 79 -6.53 -17.94 3.67
CA GLY A 79 -5.16 -18.26 3.29
C GLY A 79 -4.84 -18.08 1.82
N THR A 80 -5.81 -17.65 1.01
CA THR A 80 -5.62 -17.57 -0.43
C THR A 80 -4.72 -16.43 -0.83
N TYR A 81 -4.80 -15.30 -0.12
CA TYR A 81 -4.04 -14.11 -0.47
C TYR A 81 -3.08 -13.76 0.64
N ARG A 82 -1.85 -13.45 0.27
CA ARG A 82 -0.80 -13.05 1.21
C ARG A 82 0.08 -12.04 0.49
N ASP A 83 0.23 -10.86 1.07
CA ASP A 83 1.01 -9.82 0.41
C ASP A 83 1.46 -8.78 1.43
N ASP A 84 2.29 -7.86 0.97
CA ASP A 84 2.82 -6.78 1.78
C ASP A 84 2.01 -5.52 1.55
N PHE A 85 1.78 -4.76 2.63
CA PHE A 85 1.00 -3.54 2.60
C PHE A 85 1.73 -2.46 3.37
N VAL A 86 1.63 -1.23 2.89
CA VAL A 86 2.10 -0.07 3.66
C VAL A 86 1.07 0.20 4.74
N TYR A 87 1.54 0.30 5.98
CA TYR A 87 0.68 0.54 7.13
C TYR A 87 0.82 1.98 7.59
N ASN A 88 -0.31 2.66 7.76
CA ASN A 88 -0.33 4.03 8.28
C ASN A 88 -0.82 3.98 9.73
N PRO A 89 0.08 4.20 10.71
CA PRO A 89 -0.32 4.11 12.12
C PRO A 89 -1.23 5.24 12.56
N GLU A 90 -1.27 6.34 11.82
CA GLU A 90 -2.09 7.49 12.23
C GLU A 90 -3.57 7.17 12.10
N ASN A 91 -3.96 6.42 11.09
CA ASN A 91 -5.37 6.11 10.89
C ASN A 91 -5.64 4.61 10.82
N ASP A 92 -4.67 3.78 11.16
CA ASP A 92 -4.82 2.32 11.19
C ASP A 92 -5.32 1.80 9.86
N SER A 93 -4.65 2.19 8.78
CA SER A 93 -5.05 1.81 7.42
C SER A 93 -3.89 1.18 6.68
N VAL A 94 -4.22 0.44 5.64
CA VAL A 94 -3.24 -0.25 4.81
C VAL A 94 -3.56 -0.03 3.34
N ILE A 95 -2.50 0.07 2.53
CA ILE A 95 -2.61 0.07 1.07
C ILE A 95 -1.54 -0.86 0.52
N PRO A 96 -1.72 -1.39 -0.68
CA PRO A 96 -0.69 -2.28 -1.24
C PRO A 96 0.68 -1.63 -1.27
N PHE A 97 1.70 -2.41 -0.97
CA PHE A 97 3.08 -1.95 -1.03
C PHE A 97 3.52 -1.96 -2.49
N VAL A 98 3.60 -0.79 -3.09
CA VAL A 98 3.99 -0.61 -4.49
C VAL A 98 5.18 0.33 -4.53
N GLN A 99 6.25 -0.12 -5.18
CA GLN A 99 7.47 0.65 -5.32
C GLN A 99 7.78 0.77 -6.80
N MET A 100 7.99 2.01 -7.27
CA MET A 100 8.25 2.26 -8.68
C MET A 100 9.36 3.30 -8.83
N GLN A 101 10.03 3.26 -9.96
CA GLN A 101 11.02 4.27 -10.30
C GLN A 101 10.35 5.45 -11.00
N SER A 102 10.80 6.65 -10.65
CA SER A 102 10.42 7.87 -11.34
C SER A 102 11.69 8.66 -11.56
N GLY A 103 12.23 8.59 -12.78
CA GLY A 103 13.55 9.15 -13.04
C GLY A 103 14.60 8.45 -12.21
N ASN A 104 15.32 9.20 -11.39
CA ASN A 104 16.33 8.64 -10.50
C ASN A 104 15.78 8.32 -9.11
N ASP A 105 14.49 8.57 -8.89
CA ASP A 105 13.87 8.37 -7.59
C ASP A 105 13.20 7.01 -7.50
N THR A 106 13.29 6.41 -6.33
CA THR A 106 12.54 5.22 -5.98
C THR A 106 11.36 5.68 -5.13
N VAL A 107 10.15 5.45 -5.60
CA VAL A 107 8.93 5.99 -5.00
C VAL A 107 8.09 4.85 -4.46
N ILE A 108 7.64 5.00 -3.22
CA ILE A 108 6.68 4.08 -2.60
C ILE A 108 5.35 4.81 -2.50
N PHE A 109 4.27 4.17 -2.94
CA PHE A 109 2.94 4.77 -2.88
C PHE A 109 2.49 4.83 -1.42
N ILE A 110 1.91 5.98 -1.03
CA ILE A 110 1.39 6.16 0.32
C ILE A 110 0.03 6.85 0.22
N GLU A 111 -0.69 6.88 1.34
CA GLU A 111 -1.96 7.56 1.41
C GLU A 111 -1.75 9.05 1.59
N PRO A 112 -2.44 9.89 0.82
CA PRO A 112 -2.41 11.32 1.07
C PRO A 112 -3.40 11.71 2.15
N ASP A 113 -3.20 12.88 2.74
CA ASP A 113 -4.24 13.52 3.53
C ASP A 113 -5.29 14.09 2.57
N GLU A 114 -6.55 14.02 2.96
CA GLU A 114 -7.62 14.47 2.08
C GLU A 114 -7.48 15.92 1.67
N ASN A 115 -6.98 16.75 2.58
CA ASN A 115 -6.84 18.16 2.29
C ASN A 115 -5.65 18.48 1.39
N GLU A 116 -4.83 17.48 1.08
CA GLU A 116 -3.70 17.65 0.18
C GLU A 116 -4.03 17.27 -1.26
N VAL A 117 -5.21 16.71 -1.49
CA VAL A 117 -5.60 16.31 -2.86
C VAL A 117 -5.74 17.57 -3.69
N PRO A 118 -5.10 17.62 -4.87
CA PRO A 118 -5.20 18.81 -5.72
C PRO A 118 -6.65 19.11 -6.12
N THR A 119 -6.92 20.38 -6.30
CA THR A 119 -8.24 20.83 -6.73
C THR A 119 -8.62 20.18 -8.05
N ARG A 120 -9.89 19.80 -8.18
CA ARG A 120 -10.44 19.19 -9.39
C ARG A 120 -9.99 17.75 -9.60
N TYR A 121 -9.51 17.10 -8.55
CA TYR A 121 -9.21 15.68 -8.60
C TYR A 121 -10.14 14.95 -7.66
N THR A 122 -10.62 13.80 -8.08
CA THR A 122 -11.51 12.98 -7.27
C THR A 122 -10.92 11.58 -7.15
N TYR A 123 -11.21 10.97 -6.01
CA TYR A 123 -10.74 9.63 -5.71
C TYR A 123 -11.36 8.61 -6.67
N VAL A 124 -10.56 7.68 -7.14
CA VAL A 124 -11.01 6.53 -7.90
C VAL A 124 -10.28 5.30 -7.39
N ASP A 125 -10.93 4.15 -7.50
CA ASP A 125 -10.31 2.89 -7.15
C ASP A 125 -9.45 2.43 -8.33
N LEU A 126 -8.17 2.25 -8.09
CA LEU A 126 -7.27 1.72 -9.11
C LEU A 126 -6.83 0.33 -8.68
N GLY A 127 -7.26 -0.67 -9.42
CA GLY A 127 -6.90 -2.04 -9.12
C GLY A 127 -5.41 -2.26 -9.24
N TRP A 128 -4.86 -3.03 -8.31
CA TRP A 128 -3.45 -3.41 -8.36
C TRP A 128 -3.36 -4.89 -8.06
N GLY A 129 -3.05 -5.65 -9.07
CA GLY A 129 -3.14 -7.08 -8.95
C GLY A 129 -4.59 -7.53 -8.90
N PRO A 130 -4.83 -8.77 -8.57
CA PRO A 130 -6.19 -9.30 -8.68
C PRO A 130 -7.14 -8.88 -7.56
N LYS A 131 -6.63 -8.34 -6.45
CA LYS A 131 -7.47 -8.18 -5.28
C LYS A 131 -7.32 -6.87 -4.53
N TYR A 132 -6.42 -6.01 -4.93
CA TYR A 132 -6.11 -4.82 -4.13
C TYR A 132 -6.27 -3.57 -4.97
N THR A 133 -6.59 -2.48 -4.30
CA THR A 133 -6.67 -1.17 -4.95
C THR A 133 -5.71 -0.22 -4.27
N ILE A 134 -5.17 0.72 -5.02
CA ILE A 134 -4.35 1.79 -4.47
C ILE A 134 -5.13 3.11 -4.60
N PRO A 135 -4.91 4.06 -3.68
CA PRO A 135 -5.55 5.38 -3.80
C PRO A 135 -5.05 6.08 -5.05
N ALA A 136 -5.97 6.48 -5.88
CA ALA A 136 -5.64 7.17 -7.11
C ALA A 136 -6.69 8.23 -7.34
N TYR A 137 -6.35 9.23 -8.16
CA TYR A 137 -7.21 10.37 -8.36
C TYR A 137 -7.23 10.72 -9.82
N LYS A 138 -8.40 11.16 -10.28
CA LYS A 138 -8.57 11.61 -11.65
C LYS A 138 -9.11 13.02 -11.67
N HIS A 139 -8.70 13.75 -12.67
CA HIS A 139 -9.15 15.10 -12.92
C HIS A 139 -10.62 15.08 -13.35
N TYR A 140 -11.41 16.02 -12.87
CA TYR A 140 -12.80 16.13 -13.24
C TYR A 140 -13.14 17.55 -13.66
N ASN A 141 -14.30 17.67 -14.31
CA ASN A 141 -14.76 18.93 -14.86
C ASN A 141 -15.34 19.83 -13.77
N LEU A 142 -15.05 21.13 -13.87
CA LEU A 142 -15.55 22.11 -12.91
C LEU A 142 -17.01 22.51 -13.14
N ASP A 143 -17.60 22.11 -14.22
CA ASP A 143 -18.94 22.57 -14.57
C ASP A 143 -20.03 21.88 -13.75
N GLY A 144 -19.66 21.40 -12.59
CA GLY A 144 -20.61 20.90 -11.63
C GLY A 144 -21.07 19.48 -11.89
N VAL A 145 -20.48 18.86 -12.83
CA VAL A 145 -20.79 17.47 -13.13
C VAL A 145 -19.63 16.65 -12.62
N ASP A 146 -19.95 15.66 -11.82
CA ASP A 146 -18.92 14.80 -11.25
C ASP A 146 -18.38 13.81 -12.27
N GLU A 147 -18.34 14.20 -13.52
CA GLU A 147 -17.87 13.34 -14.57
C GLU A 147 -16.34 13.42 -14.67
N ILE A 148 -15.73 12.28 -14.73
CA ILE A 148 -14.30 12.17 -14.98
C ILE A 148 -14.11 12.45 -16.47
N GLN A 149 -13.36 13.51 -16.79
CA GLN A 149 -13.19 13.92 -18.16
C GLN A 149 -12.11 13.18 -18.90
N ASP A 150 -11.16 12.66 -18.15
CA ASP A 150 -10.00 11.98 -18.71
C ASP A 150 -10.25 10.49 -18.63
N ASP A 151 -10.54 9.86 -19.75
CA ASP A 151 -10.74 8.41 -19.81
C ASP A 151 -9.47 7.66 -20.17
N SER A 152 -8.32 8.34 -20.15
CA SER A 152 -7.06 7.66 -20.29
C SER A 152 -6.75 6.87 -19.02
N ASN A 153 -5.75 5.99 -19.08
CA ASN A 153 -5.32 5.22 -17.92
C ASN A 153 -4.20 5.95 -17.17
N ARG A 154 -4.39 7.26 -16.97
CA ARG A 154 -3.47 8.09 -16.21
C ARG A 154 -4.14 8.55 -14.95
N TYR A 155 -3.42 8.44 -13.85
CA TYR A 155 -3.95 8.73 -12.53
C TYR A 155 -2.93 9.53 -11.74
N LEU A 156 -3.45 10.30 -10.79
CA LEU A 156 -2.58 10.99 -9.84
C LEU A 156 -2.48 10.11 -8.61
N VAL A 157 -1.26 9.83 -8.18
CA VAL A 157 -0.99 9.02 -6.99
C VAL A 157 -0.03 9.76 -6.09
N TYR A 158 -0.07 9.46 -4.79
CA TYR A 158 0.80 10.09 -3.81
C TYR A 158 1.91 9.13 -3.45
N GLY A 159 3.12 9.65 -3.30
CA GLY A 159 4.25 8.78 -3.01
C GLY A 159 5.34 9.48 -2.23
N ILE A 160 6.24 8.67 -1.68
CA ILE A 160 7.41 9.15 -0.95
C ILE A 160 8.65 8.58 -1.63
N ASN A 161 9.65 9.46 -1.86
CA ASN A 161 10.88 9.02 -2.50
C ASN A 161 11.91 8.59 -1.46
N GLN A 162 13.09 8.19 -1.91
CA GLN A 162 14.14 7.68 -1.04
C GLN A 162 14.68 8.73 -0.06
N ASP A 163 14.46 10.00 -0.36
CA ASP A 163 14.90 11.10 0.49
C ASP A 163 13.84 11.55 1.49
N GLY A 164 12.69 10.89 1.48
CA GLY A 164 11.60 11.21 2.39
C GLY A 164 10.70 12.32 1.89
N GLU A 165 10.86 12.74 0.65
CA GLU A 165 10.02 13.77 0.06
C GLU A 165 8.72 13.16 -0.42
N LYS A 166 7.61 13.78 -0.04
CA LYS A 166 6.28 13.32 -0.42
C LYS A 166 5.78 14.20 -1.56
N ASN A 167 5.35 13.58 -2.63
CA ASN A 167 4.94 14.29 -3.84
C ASN A 167 3.80 13.58 -4.51
N TRP A 168 3.09 14.32 -5.34
CA TRP A 168 2.11 13.76 -6.25
C TRP A 168 2.81 13.34 -7.53
N TYR A 169 2.35 12.23 -8.12
CA TYR A 169 2.93 11.67 -9.33
C TYR A 169 1.84 11.33 -10.32
N ASN A 170 2.14 11.49 -11.60
CA ASN A 170 1.30 10.99 -12.67
C ASN A 170 1.68 9.55 -12.95
N PHE A 171 0.74 8.64 -12.76
CA PHE A 171 0.92 7.23 -13.01
C PHE A 171 0.21 6.84 -14.29
N ASP A 172 0.96 6.35 -15.26
CA ASP A 172 0.41 5.85 -16.52
C ASP A 172 0.27 4.34 -16.36
N TYR A 173 -0.97 3.89 -16.20
CA TYR A 173 -1.26 2.49 -15.92
C TYR A 173 -0.85 1.60 -17.10
N ASP A 174 -1.10 2.06 -18.32
CA ASP A 174 -0.78 1.28 -19.52
C ASP A 174 0.70 1.07 -19.70
N LYS A 175 1.49 2.11 -19.43
CA LYS A 175 2.93 2.05 -19.60
C LYS A 175 3.65 1.66 -18.34
N ASN A 176 2.92 1.57 -17.22
CA ASN A 176 3.49 1.26 -15.91
C ASN A 176 4.65 2.22 -15.60
N SER A 177 4.41 3.51 -15.79
CA SER A 177 5.43 4.54 -15.61
C SER A 177 4.94 5.62 -14.67
N LEU A 178 5.87 6.29 -14.02
CA LEU A 178 5.59 7.27 -12.99
C LEU A 178 6.40 8.53 -13.26
N GLN A 179 5.72 9.69 -13.24
CA GLN A 179 6.37 10.97 -13.44
C GLN A 179 5.92 11.96 -12.39
N LEU A 180 6.82 12.81 -11.94
CA LEU A 180 6.49 13.82 -10.94
C LEU A 180 5.41 14.75 -11.49
N PHE A 181 4.39 14.99 -10.69
CA PHE A 181 3.30 15.88 -11.06
C PHE A 181 3.73 17.32 -10.82
N ASP A 182 3.57 18.16 -11.85
CA ASP A 182 3.92 19.57 -11.76
C ASP A 182 2.65 20.37 -11.50
N SER A 183 2.41 20.68 -10.22
CA SER A 183 1.19 21.39 -9.84
C SER A 183 1.19 22.84 -10.36
N VAL A 184 2.36 23.41 -10.59
CA VAL A 184 2.43 24.77 -11.12
C VAL A 184 1.97 24.76 -12.58
N ALA A 185 2.46 23.82 -13.37
CA ALA A 185 2.02 23.69 -14.75
C ALA A 185 0.53 23.37 -14.82
N TYR A 186 0.05 22.51 -13.92
CA TYR A 186 -1.36 22.17 -13.87
C TYR A 186 -2.21 23.41 -13.59
N GLN A 187 -1.80 24.22 -12.62
CA GLN A 187 -2.56 25.44 -12.29
C GLN A 187 -2.53 26.43 -13.45
N GLY A 188 -1.42 26.54 -14.15
CA GLY A 188 -1.34 27.38 -15.32
C GLY A 188 -2.30 26.94 -16.41
N GLU A 189 -2.43 25.65 -16.60
CA GLU A 189 -3.38 25.13 -17.58
C GLU A 189 -4.81 25.44 -17.17
N GLN A 190 -5.09 25.48 -15.89
CA GLN A 190 -6.43 25.74 -15.40
C GLN A 190 -6.86 27.19 -15.61
N ASP A 191 -5.93 28.07 -15.78
CA ASP A 191 -6.24 29.49 -15.98
C ASP A 191 -6.69 29.81 -17.40
N TYR A 192 -6.64 28.90 -18.30
CA TYR A 192 -7.08 29.11 -19.69
C TYR A 192 -8.52 28.73 -19.93
#